data_e0f424f561f5a809fb5f78817dbd30e1
#
_entry.id   e0f424f561f5a809fb5f78817dbd30e1
#
_cell.length_a   1.000
_cell.length_b   1.000
_cell.length_c   1.000
_cell.angle_alpha   90.00
_cell.angle_beta   90.00
_cell.angle_gamma   90.00
#
_symmetry.space_group_name_H-M   'P 1'
#
loop_
_entity.id
_entity.type
_entity.pdbx_description
1 polymer ?
#
loop_
_entity_poly.entity_id
_entity_poly.type
_entity_poly.pdbx_seq_one_letter_code
_entity_poly.pdbx_strand_id
1 'polypeptide(L)'
;MIFFVVIIIAIVLSTLGDYLINIILNYNLFDNVEYYTIMLIKIIILFISFYLGISSIFYFAPVTHNRWTFISTGSIISAIGCVLISLAFAFYINNFPTYNKLYGSIGILIAYMGWVYFISSIILIGFEWNTSIDIAIKRIKGKI
;
A
#
# COMPACT_ATOMS: atom_id res chain seq x y z
N MET A 1 -2.53 12.77 -15.38
CA MET A 1 -3.95 12.63 -15.05
C MET A 1 -4.23 11.42 -14.15
N ILE A 2 -3.83 10.22 -14.52
CA ILE A 2 -4.11 8.98 -13.74
C ILE A 2 -3.54 9.06 -12.31
N PHE A 3 -2.33 9.62 -12.15
CA PHE A 3 -1.69 9.79 -10.84
C PHE A 3 -2.51 10.68 -9.89
N PHE A 4 -3.12 11.75 -10.41
CA PHE A 4 -4.02 12.60 -9.64
C PHE A 4 -5.29 11.87 -9.20
N VAL A 5 -5.85 11.03 -10.05
CA VAL A 5 -7.04 10.22 -9.72
C VAL A 5 -6.72 9.23 -8.61
N VAL A 6 -5.56 8.57 -8.65
CA VAL A 6 -5.12 7.64 -7.60
C VAL A 6 -4.93 8.36 -6.27
N ILE A 7 -4.33 9.54 -6.26
CA ILE A 7 -4.16 10.35 -5.04
C ILE A 7 -5.52 10.77 -4.48
N ILE A 8 -6.45 11.23 -5.33
CA ILE A 8 -7.80 11.61 -4.90
C ILE A 8 -8.52 10.41 -4.29
N ILE A 9 -8.45 9.24 -4.93
CA ILE A 9 -9.05 8.01 -4.40
C ILE A 9 -8.44 7.63 -3.05
N ALA A 10 -7.12 7.74 -2.88
CA ALA A 10 -6.45 7.45 -1.63
C ALA A 10 -6.89 8.40 -0.50
N ILE A 11 -7.01 9.70 -0.80
CA ILE A 11 -7.50 10.70 0.16
C ILE A 11 -8.97 10.43 0.53
N VAL A 12 -9.81 10.15 -0.45
CA VAL A 12 -11.23 9.84 -0.23
C VAL A 12 -11.40 8.58 0.60
N LEU A 13 -10.63 7.51 0.31
CA LEU A 13 -10.65 6.27 1.11
C LEU A 13 -10.16 6.50 2.54
N SER A 14 -9.16 7.33 2.74
CA SER A 14 -8.66 7.67 4.08
C SER A 14 -9.72 8.45 4.88
N THR A 15 -10.32 9.49 4.29
CA THR A 15 -11.34 10.30 4.97
C THR A 15 -12.63 9.52 5.22
N LEU A 16 -13.06 8.66 4.29
CA LEU A 16 -14.18 7.76 4.50
C LEU A 16 -13.89 6.74 5.62
N GLY A 17 -12.65 6.24 5.70
CA GLY A 17 -12.21 5.36 6.77
C GLY A 17 -12.37 6.01 8.15
N ASP A 18 -11.89 7.24 8.32
CA ASP A 18 -12.03 7.99 9.58
C ASP A 18 -13.50 8.30 9.89
N TYR A 19 -14.31 8.61 8.88
CA TYR A 19 -15.74 8.86 9.05
C TYR A 19 -16.51 7.61 9.49
N LEU A 20 -16.24 6.45 8.88
CA LEU A 20 -16.83 5.17 9.26
C LEU A 20 -16.43 4.77 10.69
N ILE A 21 -15.17 4.99 11.07
CA ILE A 21 -14.70 4.73 12.43
C ILE A 21 -15.44 5.59 13.44
N ASN A 22 -15.63 6.88 13.17
CA ASN A 22 -16.34 7.79 14.04
C ASN A 22 -17.85 7.41 14.19
N ILE A 23 -18.47 6.92 13.11
CA ILE A 23 -19.85 6.40 13.18
C ILE A 23 -19.90 5.17 14.09
N ILE A 24 -19.00 4.21 13.91
CA ILE A 24 -18.95 2.98 14.70
C ILE A 24 -18.73 3.28 16.18
N LEU A 25 -17.84 4.22 16.51
CA LEU A 25 -17.57 4.65 17.88
C LEU A 25 -18.77 5.35 18.54
N ASN A 26 -19.56 6.10 17.78
CA ASN A 26 -20.72 6.81 18.32
C ASN A 26 -21.90 5.89 18.67
N TYR A 27 -21.96 4.69 18.11
CA TYR A 27 -23.08 3.76 18.35
C TYR A 27 -22.97 2.91 19.63
N ASN A 28 -21.87 3.05 20.42
CA ASN A 28 -21.68 2.39 21.73
C ASN A 28 -22.03 0.88 21.76
N LEU A 29 -21.80 0.18 20.66
CA LEU A 29 -22.30 -1.19 20.47
C LEU A 29 -21.39 -2.27 21.05
N PHE A 30 -20.15 -1.96 21.49
CA PHE A 30 -19.18 -2.99 21.86
C PHE A 30 -18.18 -2.52 22.92
N ASP A 31 -18.05 -3.23 24.03
CA ASP A 31 -17.06 -2.93 25.09
C ASP A 31 -15.71 -3.53 24.71
N ASN A 32 -15.02 -4.28 24.69
CA ASN A 32 -13.63 -4.68 24.50
C ASN A 32 -13.25 -5.19 23.07
N VAL A 33 -14.23 -5.43 22.21
CA VAL A 33 -14.01 -5.89 20.81
C VAL A 33 -13.65 -4.71 19.88
N GLU A 34 -13.94 -3.49 20.32
CA GLU A 34 -13.85 -2.26 19.53
C GLU A 34 -12.43 -1.99 19.03
N TYR A 35 -11.42 -2.10 19.87
CA TYR A 35 -10.04 -1.78 19.51
C TYR A 35 -9.51 -2.65 18.36
N TYR A 36 -9.70 -3.97 18.47
CA TYR A 36 -9.23 -4.90 17.44
C TYR A 36 -10.02 -4.77 16.14
N THR A 37 -11.31 -4.52 16.21
CA THR A 37 -12.18 -4.33 15.04
C THR A 37 -11.78 -3.06 14.28
N ILE A 38 -11.54 -1.96 14.98
CA ILE A 38 -11.10 -0.70 14.38
C ILE A 38 -9.71 -0.88 13.74
N MET A 39 -8.79 -1.57 14.41
CA MET A 39 -7.46 -1.85 13.89
C MET A 39 -7.52 -2.70 12.60
N LEU A 40 -8.35 -3.73 12.57
CA LEU A 40 -8.55 -4.56 11.37
C LEU A 40 -9.14 -3.75 10.21
N ILE A 41 -10.15 -2.93 10.45
CA ILE A 41 -10.76 -2.07 9.43
C ILE A 41 -9.71 -1.13 8.84
N LYS A 42 -8.88 -0.49 9.67
CA LYS A 42 -7.78 0.38 9.20
C LYS A 42 -6.79 -0.35 8.30
N ILE A 43 -6.38 -1.57 8.67
CA ILE A 43 -5.46 -2.39 7.88
C ILE A 43 -6.09 -2.78 6.54
N ILE A 44 -7.37 -3.14 6.51
CA ILE A 44 -8.10 -3.49 5.29
C ILE A 44 -8.20 -2.27 4.35
N ILE A 45 -8.55 -1.10 4.86
CA ILE A 45 -8.62 0.15 4.08
C ILE A 45 -7.23 0.48 3.50
N LEU A 46 -6.19 0.38 4.31
CA LEU A 46 -4.81 0.61 3.88
C LEU A 46 -4.41 -0.37 2.76
N PHE A 47 -4.72 -1.65 2.92
CA PHE A 47 -4.45 -2.67 1.91
C PHE A 47 -5.18 -2.39 0.59
N ILE A 48 -6.47 -2.06 0.65
CA ILE A 48 -7.27 -1.73 -0.54
C ILE A 48 -6.69 -0.51 -1.25
N SER A 49 -6.28 0.53 -0.52
CA SER A 49 -5.67 1.74 -1.08
C SER A 49 -4.37 1.43 -1.83
N PHE A 50 -3.46 0.69 -1.21
CA PHE A 50 -2.22 0.27 -1.88
C PHE A 50 -2.49 -0.65 -3.07
N TYR A 51 -3.41 -1.61 -2.91
CA TYR A 51 -3.75 -2.54 -3.97
C TYR A 51 -4.30 -1.83 -5.20
N LEU A 52 -5.25 -0.91 -5.04
CA LEU A 52 -5.81 -0.13 -6.15
C LEU A 52 -4.75 0.75 -6.82
N GLY A 53 -3.89 1.41 -6.04
CA GLY A 53 -2.80 2.24 -6.56
C GLY A 53 -1.80 1.41 -7.38
N ILE A 54 -1.28 0.33 -6.82
CA ILE A 54 -0.28 -0.54 -7.46
C ILE A 54 -0.88 -1.26 -8.68
N SER A 55 -2.11 -1.76 -8.55
CA SER A 55 -2.83 -2.42 -9.64
C SER A 55 -3.04 -1.47 -10.81
N SER A 56 -3.37 -0.21 -10.56
CA SER A 56 -3.48 0.82 -11.60
C SER A 56 -2.13 1.06 -12.28
N ILE A 57 -1.04 1.17 -11.51
CA ILE A 57 0.30 1.33 -12.07
C ILE A 57 0.65 0.14 -12.97
N PHE A 58 0.47 -1.09 -12.50
CA PHE A 58 0.81 -2.30 -13.25
C PHE A 58 -0.06 -2.51 -14.50
N TYR A 59 -1.31 -2.03 -14.47
CA TYR A 59 -2.18 -2.09 -15.61
C TYR A 59 -1.81 -1.08 -16.72
N PHE A 60 -1.38 0.11 -16.34
CA PHE A 60 -1.08 1.19 -17.29
C PHE A 60 0.39 1.30 -17.67
N ALA A 61 1.34 0.77 -16.86
CA ALA A 61 2.78 0.90 -17.09
C ALA A 61 3.32 0.06 -18.27
N PRO A 62 2.86 -1.19 -18.54
CA PRO A 62 3.43 -1.98 -19.62
C PRO A 62 3.11 -1.40 -21.00
N VAL A 63 4.14 -1.05 -21.76
CA VAL A 63 4.05 -0.61 -23.16
C VAL A 63 3.86 -1.83 -24.11
N THR A 64 3.96 -3.04 -23.59
CA THR A 64 3.87 -4.28 -24.36
C THR A 64 2.42 -4.59 -24.74
N HIS A 65 2.24 -5.22 -25.93
CA HIS A 65 0.94 -5.52 -26.55
C HIS A 65 -0.01 -6.39 -25.71
N ASN A 66 0.46 -7.06 -24.65
CA ASN A 66 -0.39 -7.79 -23.69
C ASN A 66 -0.49 -6.98 -22.39
N ARG A 67 -1.64 -6.35 -22.21
CA ARG A 67 -1.98 -5.72 -20.91
C ARG A 67 -2.18 -6.80 -19.87
N TRP A 68 -1.53 -6.65 -18.73
CA TRP A 68 -1.77 -7.50 -17.58
C TRP A 68 -3.21 -7.32 -17.07
N THR A 69 -3.73 -8.36 -16.45
CA THR A 69 -5.04 -8.26 -15.79
C THR A 69 -4.91 -7.29 -14.60
N PHE A 70 -5.96 -6.52 -14.34
CA PHE A 70 -6.01 -5.59 -13.21
C PHE A 70 -5.73 -6.30 -11.88
N ILE A 71 -6.18 -7.56 -11.75
CA ILE A 71 -5.86 -8.43 -10.63
C ILE A 71 -4.65 -9.28 -11.02
N SER A 72 -3.45 -8.85 -10.60
CA SER A 72 -2.21 -9.59 -10.84
C SER A 72 -1.60 -10.07 -9.52
N THR A 73 -0.91 -11.21 -9.55
CA THR A 73 -0.24 -11.76 -8.36
C THR A 73 0.81 -10.80 -7.81
N GLY A 74 1.54 -10.11 -8.67
CA GLY A 74 2.53 -9.11 -8.25
C GLY A 74 1.90 -7.91 -7.57
N SER A 75 0.69 -7.43 -7.98
CA SER A 75 0.02 -6.32 -7.29
C SER A 75 -0.41 -6.72 -5.88
N ILE A 76 -0.86 -7.96 -5.67
CA ILE A 76 -1.23 -8.47 -4.34
C ILE A 76 0.00 -8.54 -3.43
N ILE A 77 1.10 -9.14 -3.91
CA ILE A 77 2.35 -9.26 -3.16
C ILE A 77 2.89 -7.87 -2.79
N SER A 78 2.92 -6.94 -3.76
CA SER A 78 3.36 -5.58 -3.52
C SER A 78 2.47 -4.84 -2.52
N ALA A 79 1.15 -5.00 -2.60
CA ALA A 79 0.24 -4.36 -1.65
C ALA A 79 0.46 -4.87 -0.22
N ILE A 80 0.61 -6.19 -0.02
CA ILE A 80 0.95 -6.76 1.29
C ILE A 80 2.27 -6.19 1.80
N GLY A 81 3.31 -6.18 0.97
CA GLY A 81 4.62 -5.64 1.33
C GLY A 81 4.56 -4.16 1.71
N CYS A 82 3.83 -3.33 0.95
CA CYS A 82 3.66 -1.91 1.25
C CYS A 82 2.91 -1.67 2.57
N VAL A 83 1.90 -2.49 2.87
CA VAL A 83 1.21 -2.44 4.18
C VAL A 83 2.18 -2.77 5.31
N LEU A 84 2.95 -3.85 5.19
CA LEU A 84 3.92 -4.24 6.22
C LEU A 84 4.96 -3.15 6.48
N ILE A 85 5.54 -2.58 5.43
CA ILE A 85 6.50 -1.47 5.56
C ILE A 85 5.85 -0.23 6.16
N SER A 86 4.61 0.09 5.81
CA SER A 86 3.89 1.24 6.38
C SER A 86 3.59 1.04 7.87
N LEU A 87 3.23 -0.17 8.29
CA LEU A 87 3.05 -0.51 9.71
C LEU A 87 4.37 -0.44 10.48
N ALA A 88 5.46 -0.97 9.91
CA ALA A 88 6.80 -0.88 10.49
C ALA A 88 7.26 0.58 10.63
N PHE A 89 6.99 1.42 9.63
CA PHE A 89 7.29 2.84 9.67
C PHE A 89 6.48 3.59 10.74
N ALA A 90 5.17 3.29 10.85
CA ALA A 90 4.32 3.85 11.89
C ALA A 90 4.82 3.44 13.29
N PHE A 91 5.20 2.18 13.47
CA PHE A 91 5.81 1.70 14.70
C PHE A 91 7.12 2.43 15.03
N TYR A 92 7.98 2.61 14.03
CA TYR A 92 9.23 3.34 14.19
C TYR A 92 8.99 4.78 14.68
N ILE A 93 8.11 5.53 14.03
CA ILE A 93 7.84 6.93 14.41
C ILE A 93 7.26 7.03 15.82
N ASN A 94 6.38 6.11 16.20
CA ASN A 94 5.72 6.14 17.50
C ASN A 94 6.65 5.76 18.66
N ASN A 95 7.60 4.86 18.43
CA ASN A 95 8.45 4.32 19.50
C ASN A 95 9.84 4.97 19.61
N PHE A 96 10.25 5.76 18.61
CA PHE A 96 11.55 6.42 18.61
C PHE A 96 11.48 7.97 18.65
N PRO A 97 10.73 8.57 19.60
CA PRO A 97 10.62 10.03 19.72
C PRO A 97 11.95 10.69 20.10
N THR A 98 12.90 9.94 20.68
CA THR A 98 14.21 10.44 21.12
C THR A 98 15.06 10.89 19.93
N TYR A 99 14.94 10.25 18.78
CA TYR A 99 15.65 10.65 17.55
C TYR A 99 15.17 12.03 17.06
N ASN A 100 13.86 12.30 17.20
CA ASN A 100 13.26 13.58 16.87
C ASN A 100 13.74 14.71 17.80
N LYS A 101 14.08 14.40 19.06
CA LYS A 101 14.63 15.40 20.02
C LYS A 101 16.04 15.81 19.70
N LEU A 102 16.86 14.92 19.14
CA LEU A 102 18.27 15.18 18.81
C LEU A 102 18.44 15.83 17.44
N TYR A 103 17.70 15.39 16.44
CA TYR A 103 17.82 15.83 15.04
C TYR A 103 16.64 16.67 14.54
N GLY A 104 15.61 16.90 15.36
CA GLY A 104 14.44 17.69 15.02
C GLY A 104 13.70 17.15 13.78
N SER A 105 13.25 18.03 12.93
CA SER A 105 12.53 17.68 11.69
C SER A 105 13.38 16.89 10.67
N ILE A 106 14.71 16.96 10.74
CA ILE A 106 15.62 16.25 9.85
C ILE A 106 15.51 14.72 10.04
N GLY A 107 15.34 14.26 11.30
CA GLY A 107 15.16 12.83 11.59
C GLY A 107 13.92 12.23 10.94
N ILE A 108 12.81 12.97 10.96
CA ILE A 108 11.56 12.54 10.29
C ILE A 108 11.76 12.49 8.77
N LEU A 109 12.46 13.46 8.19
CA LEU A 109 12.71 13.52 6.75
C LEU A 109 13.56 12.34 6.27
N ILE A 110 14.60 11.96 7.02
CA ILE A 110 15.43 10.78 6.72
C ILE A 110 14.60 9.50 6.79
N ALA A 111 13.79 9.35 7.84
CA ALA A 111 12.90 8.19 8.00
C ALA A 111 11.89 8.10 6.85
N TYR A 112 11.31 9.24 6.44
CA TYR A 112 10.39 9.30 5.31
C TYR A 112 11.06 8.92 3.98
N MET A 113 12.29 9.37 3.73
CA MET A 113 13.06 8.95 2.55
C MET A 113 13.30 7.44 2.54
N GLY A 114 13.64 6.85 3.69
CA GLY A 114 13.78 5.41 3.85
C GLY A 114 12.47 4.67 3.55
N TRP A 115 11.35 5.16 4.06
CA TRP A 115 10.03 4.59 3.80
C TRP A 115 9.69 4.61 2.30
N VAL A 116 9.90 5.73 1.61
CA VAL A 116 9.67 5.86 0.16
C VAL A 116 10.57 4.89 -0.62
N TYR A 117 11.83 4.74 -0.22
CA TYR A 117 12.77 3.80 -0.82
C TYR A 117 12.27 2.36 -0.73
N PHE A 118 11.83 1.91 0.45
CA PHE A 118 11.31 0.56 0.64
C PHE A 118 10.01 0.32 -0.14
N ILE A 119 9.08 1.27 -0.14
CA ILE A 119 7.84 1.19 -0.93
C ILE A 119 8.18 1.03 -2.42
N SER A 120 9.07 1.86 -2.95
CA SER A 120 9.49 1.79 -4.36
C SER A 120 10.14 0.45 -4.71
N SER A 121 10.99 -0.08 -3.82
CA SER A 121 11.65 -1.38 -4.00
C SER A 121 10.64 -2.53 -4.05
N ILE A 122 9.64 -2.52 -3.17
CA ILE A 122 8.59 -3.55 -3.15
C ILE A 122 7.74 -3.51 -4.43
N ILE A 123 7.42 -2.33 -4.93
CA ILE A 123 6.67 -2.17 -6.18
C ILE A 123 7.48 -2.74 -7.35
N LEU A 124 8.78 -2.47 -7.41
CA LEU A 124 9.66 -3.03 -8.45
C LEU A 124 9.72 -4.56 -8.39
N ILE A 125 9.89 -5.14 -7.21
CA ILE A 125 9.89 -6.60 -7.03
C ILE A 125 8.57 -7.21 -7.52
N GLY A 126 7.43 -6.61 -7.19
CA GLY A 126 6.13 -7.10 -7.67
C GLY A 126 5.96 -6.97 -9.18
N PHE A 127 6.52 -5.94 -9.79
CA PHE A 127 6.55 -5.77 -11.23
C PHE A 127 7.40 -6.87 -11.91
N GLU A 128 8.59 -7.13 -11.40
CA GLU A 128 9.46 -8.21 -11.88
C GLU A 128 8.79 -9.59 -11.74
N TRP A 129 8.08 -9.81 -10.64
CA TRP A 129 7.32 -11.03 -10.43
C TRP A 129 6.27 -11.26 -11.51
N ASN A 130 5.48 -10.25 -11.84
CA ASN A 130 4.50 -10.32 -12.92
C ASN A 130 5.16 -10.58 -14.29
N THR A 131 6.28 -9.91 -14.56
CA THR A 131 7.05 -10.08 -15.80
C THR A 131 7.58 -11.50 -15.93
N SER A 132 8.12 -12.06 -14.85
CA SER A 132 8.65 -13.42 -14.83
C SER A 132 7.55 -14.46 -15.10
N ILE A 133 6.35 -14.29 -14.53
CA ILE A 133 5.20 -15.15 -14.79
C ILE A 133 4.78 -15.05 -16.27
N ASP A 134 4.70 -13.85 -16.83
CA ASP A 134 4.30 -13.64 -18.23
C ASP A 134 5.28 -14.32 -19.20
N ILE A 135 6.60 -14.18 -18.95
CA ILE A 135 7.66 -14.84 -19.74
C ILE A 135 7.53 -16.38 -19.64
N ALA A 136 7.32 -16.91 -18.43
CA ALA A 136 7.17 -18.35 -18.23
C ALA A 136 5.97 -18.91 -19.00
N ILE A 137 4.82 -18.23 -18.93
CA ILE A 137 3.61 -18.63 -19.68
C ILE A 137 3.82 -18.58 -21.18
N LYS A 138 4.49 -17.55 -21.71
CA LYS A 138 4.79 -17.44 -23.15
C LYS A 138 5.71 -18.55 -23.63
N ARG A 139 6.71 -18.90 -22.84
CA ARG A 139 7.65 -20.00 -23.13
C ARG A 139 6.92 -21.34 -23.21
N ILE A 140 6.03 -21.63 -22.27
CA ILE A 140 5.22 -22.87 -22.27
C ILE A 140 4.29 -22.95 -23.49
N LYS A 141 3.72 -21.80 -23.91
CA LYS A 141 2.84 -21.72 -25.07
C LYS A 141 3.56 -21.70 -26.42
N GLY A 142 4.88 -21.87 -26.45
CA GLY A 142 5.69 -21.91 -27.69
C GLY A 142 5.64 -20.61 -28.51
N LYS A 143 5.45 -19.45 -27.85
CA LYS A 143 5.37 -18.13 -28.49
C LYS A 143 6.67 -17.32 -28.42
N ILE A 144 7.74 -17.93 -27.86
CA ILE A 144 9.10 -17.39 -27.82
C ILE A 144 10.07 -18.50 -28.17
#